data_e1284404c3534f449103139499d9beea
#
_entry.id   e1284404c3534f449103139499d9beea
#
_cell.length_a   1.000
_cell.length_b   1.000
_cell.length_c   1.000
_cell.angle_alpha   90.00
_cell.angle_beta   90.00
_cell.angle_gamma   90.00
#
_symmetry.space_group_name_H-M   'P 1'
#
loop_
_entity.id
_entity.type
_entity.pdbx_description
1 polymer ?
#
loop_
_entity_poly.entity_id
_entity_poly.type
_entity_poly.pdbx_seq_one_letter_code
_entity_poly.pdbx_strand_id
1 'polypeptide(L)'
;VRNVNLSRILREATTQVFVSGKEGEVNGKSLSQLEQLHTNHRDENSQNHTFVIPYYQNFSADLGNDAKLKSNSSGMLIATQRELPNDYGVLGIYTGFENAEQKVNAQRLDLDGNSYYAGLTYNHSFYEDDLTTYFMNLTTKLDYIERDVTKTYLGYIGSASSTAKVFGYGANARVGLSHYLKNDAKITPQIGFNYLGMHSKPFTLNHLGGTREHYYSQNFNFIDAVATIKYETPWINRFKTAVALGTIINVYKDAEGTLHLDNNFLSSELDIARLYGVVQGGISYDLTKDSDISLGYSGIFSSANTIRSHAFMFRYAWWW
;
A
#
# COMPACT_ATOMS: atom_id res chain seq x y z
N VAL A 1 12.49 1.46 14.90
CA VAL A 1 11.12 1.82 15.26
C VAL A 1 10.51 2.78 14.24
N ARG A 2 11.15 3.94 13.97
CA ARG A 2 10.65 4.95 13.02
C ARG A 2 10.49 4.40 11.60
N ASN A 3 11.36 3.49 11.16
CA ASN A 3 11.37 2.95 9.79
C ASN A 3 10.22 1.99 9.47
N VAL A 4 9.75 1.26 10.46
CA VAL A 4 8.67 0.28 10.32
C VAL A 4 7.34 0.96 9.97
N ASN A 5 7.09 2.17 10.49
CA ASN A 5 5.89 2.93 10.21
C ASN A 5 5.80 3.48 8.79
N LEU A 6 6.93 3.83 8.24
CA LEU A 6 6.99 4.47 6.95
C LEU A 6 6.73 3.47 5.82
N SER A 7 7.25 2.26 5.97
CA SER A 7 6.91 1.14 5.08
C SER A 7 5.40 0.85 5.06
N ARG A 8 4.70 1.07 6.16
CA ARG A 8 3.26 0.88 6.28
C ARG A 8 2.46 1.83 5.38
N ILE A 9 2.64 3.15 5.58
CA ILE A 9 1.89 4.16 4.81
C ILE A 9 2.11 3.96 3.32
N LEU A 10 3.32 3.63 2.96
CA LEU A 10 3.73 3.35 1.60
C LEU A 10 3.03 2.13 1.00
N ARG A 11 3.00 1.02 1.72
CA ARG A 11 2.37 -0.21 1.25
C ARG A 11 0.87 -0.11 1.16
N GLU A 12 0.24 0.53 2.14
CA GLU A 12 -1.20 0.75 2.09
C GLU A 12 -1.60 1.63 0.91
N ALA A 13 -0.86 2.71 0.63
CA ALA A 13 -1.12 3.53 -0.54
C ALA A 13 -0.97 2.72 -1.84
N THR A 14 0.10 1.94 -1.95
CA THR A 14 0.37 1.11 -3.12
C THR A 14 -0.71 0.03 -3.28
N THR A 15 -1.04 -0.67 -2.20
CA THR A 15 -2.08 -1.71 -2.22
C THR A 15 -3.46 -1.14 -2.53
N GLN A 16 -3.80 0.03 -1.99
CA GLN A 16 -5.08 0.69 -2.25
C GLN A 16 -5.27 1.12 -3.70
N VAL A 17 -4.23 1.60 -4.36
CA VAL A 17 -4.31 1.95 -5.80
C VAL A 17 -4.61 0.71 -6.64
N PHE A 18 -4.05 -0.43 -6.27
CA PHE A 18 -4.22 -1.67 -7.01
C PHE A 18 -5.58 -2.34 -6.77
N VAL A 19 -6.05 -2.32 -5.54
CA VAL A 19 -7.34 -2.90 -5.18
C VAL A 19 -8.48 -1.96 -5.62
N SER A 20 -8.35 -0.65 -5.47
CA SER A 20 -9.39 0.31 -5.85
C SER A 20 -9.48 0.60 -7.35
N GLY A 21 -8.43 0.32 -8.12
CA GLY A 21 -8.39 0.64 -9.55
C GLY A 21 -9.40 -0.13 -10.40
N LYS A 22 -9.78 -1.35 -10.00
CA LYS A 22 -10.71 -2.22 -10.73
C LYS A 22 -11.82 -2.87 -9.89
N GLU A 23 -12.02 -2.45 -8.68
CA GLU A 23 -13.04 -3.06 -7.81
C GLU A 23 -14.46 -2.97 -8.39
N GLY A 24 -14.77 -1.88 -9.09
CA GLY A 24 -16.01 -1.75 -9.83
C GLY A 24 -16.05 -2.52 -11.16
N GLU A 25 -14.90 -2.95 -11.69
CA GLU A 25 -14.81 -3.68 -12.96
C GLU A 25 -14.75 -5.20 -12.76
N VAL A 26 -14.48 -5.67 -11.55
CA VAL A 26 -14.32 -7.10 -11.22
C VAL A 26 -15.63 -7.70 -10.72
N ASN A 27 -16.62 -6.91 -10.35
CA ASN A 27 -17.97 -7.39 -10.10
C ASN A 27 -18.65 -7.68 -11.44
N GLY A 28 -19.00 -8.92 -11.70
CA GLY A 28 -19.52 -9.41 -12.97
C GLY A 28 -20.67 -8.57 -13.57
N LYS A 29 -21.48 -7.92 -12.74
CA LYS A 29 -22.57 -7.06 -13.17
C LYS A 29 -22.12 -5.66 -13.62
N SER A 30 -21.17 -5.02 -12.92
CA SER A 30 -20.62 -3.75 -13.41
C SER A 30 -19.77 -3.94 -14.65
N LEU A 31 -19.19 -5.11 -14.85
CA LEU A 31 -18.57 -5.49 -16.12
C LEU A 31 -19.61 -5.69 -17.22
N SER A 32 -20.76 -6.32 -16.94
CA SER A 32 -21.80 -6.53 -17.95
C SER A 32 -22.42 -5.23 -18.44
N GLN A 33 -22.55 -4.22 -17.60
CA GLN A 33 -23.03 -2.89 -18.01
C GLN A 33 -21.98 -2.10 -18.80
N LEU A 34 -20.69 -2.21 -18.45
CA LEU A 34 -19.58 -1.68 -19.25
C LEU A 34 -19.39 -2.46 -20.55
N GLU A 35 -19.64 -3.76 -20.54
CA GLU A 35 -19.62 -4.63 -21.73
C GLU A 35 -20.68 -4.25 -22.76
N GLN A 36 -21.87 -3.83 -22.35
CA GLN A 36 -22.90 -3.32 -23.28
C GLN A 36 -22.45 -2.06 -24.01
N LEU A 37 -21.48 -1.30 -23.46
CA LEU A 37 -20.95 -0.09 -24.08
C LEU A 37 -19.68 -0.32 -24.90
N HIS A 38 -18.89 -1.36 -24.64
CA HIS A 38 -17.54 -1.50 -25.22
C HIS A 38 -17.16 -2.87 -25.75
N THR A 39 -17.83 -3.95 -25.42
CA THR A 39 -17.37 -5.26 -25.84
C THR A 39 -18.47 -6.16 -26.40
N ASN A 40 -18.64 -6.11 -27.66
CA ASN A 40 -19.17 -7.25 -28.41
C ASN A 40 -18.18 -8.45 -28.43
N HIS A 41 -17.16 -8.52 -27.54
CA HIS A 41 -16.01 -9.39 -27.78
C HIS A 41 -15.39 -10.07 -26.57
N ARG A 42 -15.89 -9.89 -25.33
CA ARG A 42 -15.38 -10.66 -24.20
C ARG A 42 -15.99 -12.06 -24.22
N ASP A 43 -15.15 -13.09 -24.10
CA ASP A 43 -15.63 -14.44 -23.86
C ASP A 43 -16.38 -14.49 -22.52
N GLU A 44 -17.68 -14.82 -22.56
CA GLU A 44 -18.55 -14.94 -21.36
C GLU A 44 -18.02 -15.99 -20.34
N ASN A 45 -16.98 -16.74 -20.71
CA ASN A 45 -16.37 -17.80 -19.91
C ASN A 45 -15.14 -17.35 -19.10
N SER A 46 -14.62 -16.13 -19.28
CA SER A 46 -13.42 -15.67 -18.56
C SER A 46 -13.75 -15.26 -17.13
N GLN A 47 -13.67 -16.19 -16.17
CA GLN A 47 -13.94 -15.96 -14.76
C GLN A 47 -12.69 -15.56 -13.96
N ASN A 48 -11.52 -15.66 -14.57
CA ASN A 48 -10.26 -15.39 -13.90
C ASN A 48 -9.59 -14.12 -14.45
N HIS A 49 -9.01 -13.34 -13.55
CA HIS A 49 -8.28 -12.14 -13.88
C HIS A 49 -6.92 -12.16 -13.19
N THR A 50 -5.85 -12.05 -13.96
CA THR A 50 -4.48 -12.03 -13.43
C THR A 50 -3.82 -10.72 -13.82
N PHE A 51 -3.04 -10.14 -12.92
CA PHE A 51 -2.31 -8.92 -13.19
C PHE A 51 -0.95 -8.89 -12.51
N VAL A 52 -0.01 -8.19 -13.13
CA VAL A 52 1.34 -7.96 -12.63
C VAL A 52 1.58 -6.47 -12.55
N ILE A 53 2.18 -6.04 -11.43
CA ILE A 53 2.37 -4.64 -11.12
C ILE A 53 3.79 -4.39 -10.61
N PRO A 54 4.75 -4.07 -11.48
CA PRO A 54 5.97 -3.42 -11.05
C PRO A 54 5.68 -2.00 -10.57
N TYR A 55 6.35 -1.59 -9.50
CA TYR A 55 6.20 -0.26 -8.92
C TYR A 55 7.52 0.29 -8.42
N TYR A 56 7.58 1.61 -8.38
CA TYR A 56 8.65 2.39 -7.76
C TYR A 56 8.06 3.41 -6.81
N GLN A 57 8.71 3.63 -5.68
CA GLN A 57 8.25 4.54 -4.66
C GLN A 57 9.40 5.35 -4.08
N ASN A 58 9.15 6.64 -3.90
CA ASN A 58 10.00 7.56 -3.16
C ASN A 58 9.25 8.06 -1.94
N PHE A 59 9.94 8.12 -0.82
CA PHE A 59 9.37 8.58 0.43
C PHE A 59 10.34 9.50 1.17
N SER A 60 9.81 10.53 1.81
CA SER A 60 10.55 11.38 2.72
C SER A 60 9.71 11.79 3.93
N ALA A 61 10.36 11.86 5.09
CA ALA A 61 9.75 12.38 6.31
C ALA A 61 10.75 13.21 7.10
N ASP A 62 10.25 14.28 7.70
CA ASP A 62 10.96 15.04 8.72
C ASP A 62 10.67 14.39 10.08
N LEU A 63 11.72 13.96 10.75
CA LEU A 63 11.62 13.25 12.04
C LEU A 63 11.85 14.19 13.25
N GLY A 64 11.97 15.50 13.01
CA GLY A 64 12.38 16.47 14.01
C GLY A 64 13.86 16.45 14.33
N ASN A 65 14.37 17.49 15.03
CA ASN A 65 15.79 17.64 15.40
C ASN A 65 16.74 17.49 14.19
N ASP A 66 16.40 18.11 13.06
CA ASP A 66 17.14 18.05 11.78
C ASP A 66 17.30 16.65 11.18
N ALA A 67 16.64 15.64 11.74
CA ALA A 67 16.65 14.30 11.21
C ALA A 67 15.63 14.13 10.07
N LYS A 68 16.12 13.75 8.90
CA LYS A 68 15.30 13.45 7.73
C LYS A 68 15.47 12.00 7.33
N LEU A 69 14.34 11.31 7.16
CA LEU A 69 14.31 10.00 6.55
C LEU A 69 14.01 10.15 5.07
N LYS A 70 14.80 9.47 4.24
CA LYS A 70 14.53 9.27 2.82
C LYS A 70 14.50 7.78 2.54
N SER A 71 13.58 7.34 1.71
CA SER A 71 13.47 5.95 1.29
C SER A 71 13.12 5.89 -0.19
N ASN A 72 13.80 4.99 -0.89
CA ASN A 72 13.45 4.57 -2.24
C ASN A 72 13.13 3.09 -2.19
N SER A 73 12.05 2.67 -2.82
CA SER A 73 11.75 1.25 -2.96
C SER A 73 11.27 0.94 -4.36
N SER A 74 11.53 -0.28 -4.78
CA SER A 74 11.01 -0.86 -6.01
C SER A 74 10.57 -2.28 -5.74
N GLY A 75 9.52 -2.69 -6.42
CA GLY A 75 8.96 -4.01 -6.20
C GLY A 75 8.06 -4.46 -7.31
N MET A 76 7.52 -5.65 -7.14
CA MET A 76 6.54 -6.24 -8.04
C MET A 76 5.48 -6.98 -7.25
N LEU A 77 4.23 -6.80 -7.65
CA LEU A 77 3.08 -7.54 -7.16
C LEU A 77 2.50 -8.38 -8.29
N ILE A 78 2.11 -9.59 -7.98
CA ILE A 78 1.34 -10.48 -8.86
C ILE A 78 0.08 -10.88 -8.14
N ALA A 79 -1.06 -10.79 -8.80
CA ALA A 79 -2.34 -11.19 -8.24
C ALA A 79 -3.18 -11.97 -9.26
N THR A 80 -3.97 -12.88 -8.74
CA THR A 80 -5.01 -13.58 -9.48
C THR A 80 -6.32 -13.46 -8.72
N GLN A 81 -7.38 -13.15 -9.43
CA GLN A 81 -8.74 -13.01 -8.90
C GLN A 81 -9.69 -13.92 -9.69
N ARG A 82 -10.69 -14.43 -9.00
CA ARG A 82 -11.73 -15.27 -9.60
C ARG A 82 -13.10 -14.82 -9.13
N GLU A 83 -14.02 -14.72 -10.07
CA GLU A 83 -15.43 -14.53 -9.77
C GLU A 83 -16.03 -15.80 -9.15
N LEU A 84 -16.74 -15.64 -8.06
CA LEU A 84 -17.40 -16.75 -7.35
C LEU A 84 -18.79 -17.01 -7.97
N PRO A 85 -19.24 -18.28 -8.00
CA PRO A 85 -20.57 -18.61 -8.50
C PRO A 85 -21.69 -17.87 -7.74
N ASN A 86 -22.84 -17.70 -8.37
CA ASN A 86 -24.04 -17.10 -7.77
C ASN A 86 -23.84 -15.68 -7.22
N ASP A 87 -23.03 -14.86 -7.87
CA ASP A 87 -22.79 -13.48 -7.49
C ASP A 87 -22.21 -13.31 -6.07
N TYR A 88 -21.55 -14.33 -5.53
CA TYR A 88 -20.89 -14.23 -4.20
C TYR A 88 -19.65 -13.32 -4.20
N GLY A 89 -19.42 -12.60 -5.29
CA GLY A 89 -18.33 -11.63 -5.41
C GLY A 89 -17.05 -12.22 -6.01
N VAL A 90 -15.94 -11.55 -5.78
CA VAL A 90 -14.64 -11.87 -6.36
C VAL A 90 -13.63 -12.14 -5.25
N LEU A 91 -13.01 -13.31 -5.29
CA LEU A 91 -11.93 -13.69 -4.41
C LEU A 91 -10.60 -13.62 -5.14
N GLY A 92 -9.59 -13.03 -4.51
CA GLY A 92 -8.24 -12.93 -5.05
C GLY A 92 -7.16 -13.35 -4.08
N ILE A 93 -6.03 -13.76 -4.63
CA ILE A 93 -4.78 -13.97 -3.92
C ILE A 93 -3.69 -13.12 -4.58
N TYR A 94 -2.82 -12.55 -3.79
CA TYR A 94 -1.67 -11.82 -4.30
C TYR A 94 -0.40 -12.13 -3.53
N THR A 95 0.73 -11.94 -4.18
CA THR A 95 2.05 -12.00 -3.59
C THR A 95 2.96 -10.97 -4.24
N GLY A 96 4.02 -10.62 -3.57
CA GLY A 96 5.00 -9.70 -4.14
C GLY A 96 6.27 -9.59 -3.32
N PHE A 97 7.19 -8.85 -3.88
CA PHE A 97 8.44 -8.51 -3.23
C PHE A 97 8.77 -7.03 -3.43
N GLU A 98 9.56 -6.50 -2.52
CA GLU A 98 10.05 -5.12 -2.56
C GLU A 98 11.50 -5.08 -2.06
N ASN A 99 12.33 -4.36 -2.77
CA ASN A 99 13.63 -3.93 -2.30
C ASN A 99 13.54 -2.46 -1.88
N ALA A 100 14.09 -2.09 -0.75
CA ALA A 100 14.07 -0.73 -0.25
C ALA A 100 15.40 -0.31 0.35
N GLU A 101 15.82 0.90 0.00
CA GLU A 101 16.92 1.62 0.60
C GLU A 101 16.36 2.77 1.43
N GLN A 102 16.81 2.90 2.69
CA GLN A 102 16.34 3.94 3.60
C GLN A 102 17.53 4.58 4.30
N LYS A 103 17.52 5.92 4.40
CA LYS A 103 18.59 6.70 5.01
C LYS A 103 18.05 7.71 6.00
N VAL A 104 18.62 7.73 7.21
CA VAL A 104 18.34 8.75 8.22
C VAL A 104 19.59 9.61 8.41
N ASN A 105 19.58 10.81 7.85
CA ASN A 105 20.78 11.65 7.75
C ASN A 105 21.44 11.99 9.11
N ALA A 106 20.66 12.48 10.07
CA ALA A 106 21.20 12.92 11.36
C ALA A 106 21.76 11.79 12.22
N GLN A 107 21.26 10.56 12.02
CA GLN A 107 21.70 9.39 12.76
C GLN A 107 22.70 8.54 11.97
N ARG A 108 23.03 8.93 10.74
CA ARG A 108 23.88 8.17 9.81
C ARG A 108 23.50 6.69 9.77
N LEU A 109 22.18 6.46 9.68
CA LEU A 109 21.60 5.14 9.69
C LEU A 109 21.14 4.81 8.27
N ASP A 110 21.71 3.76 7.72
CA ASP A 110 21.33 3.18 6.43
C ASP A 110 20.63 1.84 6.69
N LEU A 111 19.50 1.61 6.01
CA LEU A 111 18.73 0.37 6.09
C LEU A 111 18.40 -0.08 4.67
N ASP A 112 18.99 -1.18 4.26
CA ASP A 112 18.81 -1.75 2.94
C ASP A 112 18.26 -3.17 3.06
N GLY A 113 17.39 -3.56 2.15
CA GLY A 113 16.96 -4.96 2.14
C GLY A 113 15.61 -5.20 1.49
N ASN A 114 15.13 -6.43 1.69
CA ASN A 114 14.01 -6.99 0.98
C ASN A 114 12.78 -7.17 1.87
N SER A 115 11.64 -7.14 1.23
CA SER A 115 10.36 -7.50 1.84
C SER A 115 9.63 -8.46 0.91
N TYR A 116 8.99 -9.45 1.50
CA TYR A 116 8.12 -10.40 0.80
C TYR A 116 6.75 -10.32 1.43
N TYR A 117 5.72 -10.30 0.61
CA TYR A 117 4.36 -10.21 1.11
C TYR A 117 3.40 -11.08 0.31
N ALA A 118 2.33 -11.50 0.98
CA ALA A 118 1.22 -12.22 0.37
C ALA A 118 -0.09 -11.85 1.08
N GLY A 119 -1.20 -12.03 0.40
CA GLY A 119 -2.50 -11.72 0.98
C GLY A 119 -3.68 -12.19 0.14
N LEU A 120 -4.87 -11.91 0.67
CA LEU A 120 -6.14 -12.23 0.05
C LEU A 120 -6.93 -10.95 -0.16
N THR A 121 -7.73 -10.91 -1.22
CA THR A 121 -8.71 -9.86 -1.48
C THR A 121 -10.09 -10.50 -1.65
N TYR A 122 -11.11 -9.83 -1.17
CA TYR A 122 -12.50 -10.20 -1.39
C TYR A 122 -13.32 -8.95 -1.68
N ASN A 123 -14.02 -8.96 -2.83
CA ASN A 123 -14.88 -7.89 -3.27
C ASN A 123 -16.29 -8.44 -3.46
N HIS A 124 -17.30 -7.76 -2.94
CA HIS A 124 -18.68 -8.15 -3.06
C HIS A 124 -19.59 -6.94 -3.25
N SER A 125 -20.43 -6.99 -4.30
CA SER A 125 -21.55 -6.06 -4.50
C SER A 125 -22.78 -6.65 -3.85
N PHE A 126 -23.34 -5.96 -2.86
CA PHE A 126 -24.49 -6.47 -2.11
C PHE A 126 -25.81 -5.80 -2.52
N TYR A 127 -25.76 -4.75 -3.31
CA TYR A 127 -26.93 -4.10 -3.89
C TYR A 127 -26.55 -3.38 -5.17
N GLU A 128 -27.41 -3.49 -6.19
CA GLU A 128 -27.24 -2.85 -7.48
C GLU A 128 -28.58 -2.36 -8.01
N ASP A 129 -28.62 -1.12 -8.49
CA ASP A 129 -29.70 -0.57 -9.31
C ASP A 129 -29.13 -0.10 -10.66
N ASP A 130 -29.96 0.50 -11.51
CA ASP A 130 -29.59 0.90 -12.89
C ASP A 130 -28.36 1.82 -12.96
N LEU A 131 -28.08 2.60 -11.91
CA LEU A 131 -27.02 3.60 -11.89
C LEU A 131 -26.05 3.47 -10.72
N THR A 132 -26.38 2.65 -9.73
CA THR A 132 -25.61 2.63 -8.47
C THR A 132 -25.35 1.20 -8.00
N THR A 133 -24.11 0.91 -7.69
CA THR A 133 -23.68 -0.35 -7.11
C THR A 133 -23.08 -0.11 -5.72
N TYR A 134 -23.60 -0.76 -4.69
CA TYR A 134 -23.03 -0.75 -3.35
C TYR A 134 -22.12 -1.96 -3.15
N PHE A 135 -20.93 -1.74 -2.67
CA PHE A 135 -19.92 -2.79 -2.53
C PHE A 135 -19.19 -2.76 -1.20
N MET A 136 -18.61 -3.88 -0.86
CA MET A 136 -17.59 -3.99 0.19
C MET A 136 -16.32 -4.61 -0.38
N ASN A 137 -15.20 -4.22 0.21
CA ASN A 137 -13.88 -4.71 -0.12
C ASN A 137 -13.15 -5.10 1.16
N LEU A 138 -12.57 -6.30 1.16
CA LEU A 138 -11.75 -6.81 2.24
C LEU A 138 -10.40 -7.23 1.68
N THR A 139 -9.32 -6.84 2.35
CA THR A 139 -7.98 -7.24 1.97
C THR A 139 -7.21 -7.64 3.21
N THR A 140 -6.49 -8.74 3.15
CA THR A 140 -5.55 -9.16 4.20
C THR A 140 -4.15 -9.23 3.66
N LYS A 141 -3.14 -9.10 4.53
CA LYS A 141 -1.75 -9.08 4.15
C LYS A 141 -0.86 -9.65 5.24
N LEU A 142 0.13 -10.42 4.83
CA LEU A 142 1.25 -10.87 5.64
C LEU A 142 2.54 -10.38 5.01
N ASP A 143 3.47 -9.88 5.83
CA ASP A 143 4.76 -9.35 5.40
C ASP A 143 5.90 -10.01 6.16
N TYR A 144 6.97 -10.34 5.43
CA TYR A 144 8.28 -10.62 6.00
C TYR A 144 9.27 -9.59 5.48
N ILE A 145 9.89 -8.88 6.39
CA ILE A 145 10.81 -7.78 6.08
C ILE A 145 12.17 -8.10 6.69
N GLU A 146 13.20 -8.06 5.87
CA GLU A 146 14.59 -8.18 6.28
C GLU A 146 15.36 -6.94 5.84
N ARG A 147 16.04 -6.29 6.79
CA ARG A 147 16.80 -5.07 6.55
C ARG A 147 18.19 -5.18 7.18
N ASP A 148 19.20 -4.97 6.38
CA ASP A 148 20.54 -4.74 6.87
C ASP A 148 20.60 -3.30 7.40
N VAL A 149 20.93 -3.18 8.67
CA VAL A 149 21.01 -1.92 9.41
C VAL A 149 22.46 -1.57 9.57
N THR A 150 22.90 -0.47 8.99
CA THR A 150 24.26 0.05 9.16
C THR A 150 24.20 1.42 9.81
N LYS A 151 24.91 1.59 10.93
CA LYS A 151 25.02 2.86 11.64
C LYS A 151 26.47 3.30 11.66
N THR A 152 26.73 4.49 11.14
CA THR A 152 28.09 5.07 11.07
C THR A 152 28.22 6.17 12.12
N TYR A 153 29.29 6.12 12.91
CA TYR A 153 29.60 7.13 13.92
C TYR A 153 30.65 8.12 13.44
N LEU A 154 30.54 9.36 13.93
CA LEU A 154 31.58 10.38 13.72
C LEU A 154 32.83 10.03 14.54
N GLY A 155 34.01 10.06 13.89
CA GLY A 155 35.30 9.82 14.56
C GLY A 155 35.82 8.40 14.36
N TYR A 156 36.64 7.93 15.33
CA TYR A 156 37.41 6.69 15.24
C TYR A 156 36.61 5.40 15.52
N ILE A 157 35.30 5.49 15.77
CA ILE A 157 34.48 4.36 16.24
C ILE A 157 33.98 3.48 15.08
N GLY A 158 34.07 3.94 13.84
CA GLY A 158 33.67 3.18 12.65
C GLY A 158 32.17 3.00 12.49
N SER A 159 31.78 1.94 11.79
CA SER A 159 30.39 1.55 11.56
C SER A 159 30.06 0.23 12.27
N ALA A 160 28.82 0.08 12.69
CA ALA A 160 28.26 -1.17 13.17
C ALA A 160 27.11 -1.62 12.27
N SER A 161 27.01 -2.91 12.02
CA SER A 161 25.96 -3.46 11.19
C SER A 161 25.28 -4.65 11.86
N SER A 162 24.01 -4.85 11.53
CA SER A 162 23.19 -5.99 11.95
C SER A 162 22.02 -6.16 11.01
N THR A 163 21.34 -7.29 11.07
CA THR A 163 20.13 -7.53 10.28
C THR A 163 18.90 -7.48 11.18
N ALA A 164 17.96 -6.58 10.85
CA ALA A 164 16.67 -6.48 11.49
C ALA A 164 15.62 -7.28 10.71
N LYS A 165 14.81 -8.07 11.43
CA LYS A 165 13.73 -8.89 10.86
C LYS A 165 12.39 -8.48 11.46
N VAL A 166 11.41 -8.22 10.59
CA VAL A 166 10.08 -7.78 11.00
C VAL A 166 9.03 -8.64 10.32
N PHE A 167 8.05 -9.11 11.09
CA PHE A 167 6.83 -9.72 10.58
C PHE A 167 5.71 -8.69 10.64
N GLY A 168 5.04 -8.48 9.51
CA GLY A 168 3.88 -7.63 9.42
C GLY A 168 2.63 -8.44 9.10
N TYR A 169 1.50 -7.96 9.57
CA TYR A 169 0.18 -8.47 9.21
C TYR A 169 -0.80 -7.31 9.16
N GLY A 170 -1.71 -7.36 8.22
CA GLY A 170 -2.65 -6.27 8.00
C GLY A 170 -4.00 -6.75 7.51
N ALA A 171 -5.00 -5.93 7.75
CA ALA A 171 -6.33 -6.09 7.20
C ALA A 171 -6.89 -4.72 6.82
N ASN A 172 -7.65 -4.69 5.73
CA ASN A 172 -8.31 -3.51 5.22
C ASN A 172 -9.77 -3.88 4.95
N ALA A 173 -10.69 -3.05 5.40
CA ALA A 173 -12.12 -3.19 5.14
C ALA A 173 -12.65 -1.86 4.61
N ARG A 174 -13.37 -1.89 3.49
CA ARG A 174 -13.99 -0.72 2.87
C ARG A 174 -15.41 -1.02 2.47
N VAL A 175 -16.23 0.01 2.53
CA VAL A 175 -17.55 0.04 1.95
C VAL A 175 -17.69 1.29 1.12
N GLY A 176 -18.43 1.20 0.03
CA GLY A 176 -18.61 2.31 -0.87
C GLY A 176 -19.77 2.10 -1.83
N LEU A 177 -19.95 3.08 -2.66
CA LEU A 177 -20.90 3.00 -3.76
C LEU A 177 -20.23 3.52 -5.05
N SER A 178 -20.57 2.94 -6.16
CA SER A 178 -20.23 3.41 -7.50
C SER A 178 -21.48 3.95 -8.15
N HIS A 179 -21.48 5.22 -8.55
CA HIS A 179 -22.61 5.85 -9.23
C HIS A 179 -22.21 6.28 -10.63
N TYR A 180 -22.98 5.83 -11.62
CA TYR A 180 -22.78 6.18 -13.03
C TYR A 180 -23.50 7.48 -13.34
N LEU A 181 -22.77 8.39 -13.97
CA LEU A 181 -23.28 9.65 -14.46
C LEU A 181 -23.88 9.50 -15.86
N LYS A 182 -24.68 10.49 -16.32
CA LYS A 182 -25.32 10.48 -17.64
C LYS A 182 -24.32 10.36 -18.82
N ASN A 183 -23.07 10.65 -18.62
CA ASN A 183 -22.00 10.55 -19.63
C ASN A 183 -21.13 9.30 -19.44
N ASP A 184 -21.64 8.27 -18.76
CA ASP A 184 -20.95 7.01 -18.44
C ASP A 184 -19.67 7.17 -17.60
N ALA A 185 -19.40 8.37 -17.08
CA ALA A 185 -18.39 8.56 -16.06
C ALA A 185 -18.89 7.99 -14.71
N LYS A 186 -17.97 7.61 -13.85
CA LYS A 186 -18.29 6.97 -12.56
C LYS A 186 -17.69 7.75 -11.40
N ILE A 187 -18.47 7.96 -10.36
CA ILE A 187 -18.01 8.49 -9.07
C ILE A 187 -18.14 7.40 -8.01
N THR A 188 -17.06 7.19 -7.27
CA THR A 188 -17.00 6.13 -6.26
C THR A 188 -16.50 6.71 -4.92
N PRO A 189 -17.38 7.21 -4.06
CA PRO A 189 -17.06 7.48 -2.66
C PRO A 189 -16.97 6.16 -1.89
N GLN A 190 -15.96 6.09 -1.00
CA GLN A 190 -15.77 4.94 -0.11
C GLN A 190 -15.16 5.36 1.22
N ILE A 191 -15.48 4.63 2.26
CA ILE A 191 -14.93 4.77 3.60
C ILE A 191 -14.46 3.40 4.11
N GLY A 192 -13.56 3.39 5.06
CA GLY A 192 -13.10 2.13 5.63
C GLY A 192 -12.05 2.28 6.70
N PHE A 193 -11.51 1.14 7.11
CA PHE A 193 -10.48 1.05 8.13
C PHE A 193 -9.34 0.17 7.65
N ASN A 194 -8.13 0.55 8.04
CA ASN A 194 -6.94 -0.25 7.88
C ASN A 194 -6.43 -0.64 9.27
N TYR A 195 -6.11 -1.90 9.46
CA TYR A 195 -5.36 -2.40 10.60
C TYR A 195 -3.99 -2.86 10.13
N LEU A 196 -2.94 -2.49 10.86
CA LEU A 196 -1.59 -2.98 10.65
C LEU A 196 -0.96 -3.34 11.99
N GLY A 197 -0.53 -4.60 12.10
CA GLY A 197 0.32 -5.09 13.18
C GLY A 197 1.71 -5.42 12.66
N MET A 198 2.72 -5.20 13.47
CA MET A 198 4.11 -5.55 13.15
C MET A 198 4.83 -6.04 14.39
N HIS A 199 5.64 -7.08 14.20
CA HIS A 199 6.50 -7.66 15.21
C HIS A 199 7.96 -7.58 14.76
N SER A 200 8.77 -6.78 15.44
CA SER A 200 10.21 -6.70 15.21
C SER A 200 10.94 -7.67 16.11
N LYS A 201 11.80 -8.52 15.53
CA LYS A 201 12.71 -9.35 16.31
C LYS A 201 13.83 -8.50 16.92
N PRO A 202 14.42 -8.92 18.06
CA PRO A 202 15.53 -8.20 18.65
C PRO A 202 16.76 -8.29 17.74
N PHE A 203 17.58 -7.24 17.76
CA PHE A 203 18.88 -7.22 17.11
C PHE A 203 19.86 -6.34 17.87
N THR A 204 21.16 -6.52 17.62
CA THR A 204 22.21 -5.79 18.32
C THR A 204 23.21 -5.20 17.33
N LEU A 205 23.54 -3.94 17.50
CA LEU A 205 24.66 -3.28 16.85
C LEU A 205 25.87 -3.30 17.77
N ASN A 206 26.96 -3.93 17.34
CA ASN A 206 28.21 -3.99 18.06
C ASN A 206 29.20 -3.01 17.43
N HIS A 207 29.68 -2.05 18.22
CA HIS A 207 30.59 -1.01 17.77
C HIS A 207 32.03 -1.36 18.09
N LEU A 208 32.97 -0.87 17.28
CA LEU A 208 34.40 -1.15 17.45
C LEU A 208 34.97 -0.71 18.82
N GLY A 209 34.34 0.25 19.47
CA GLY A 209 34.71 0.71 20.81
C GLY A 209 34.16 -0.15 21.97
N GLY A 210 33.53 -1.29 21.68
CA GLY A 210 32.92 -2.16 22.68
C GLY A 210 31.49 -1.77 23.11
N THR A 211 31.02 -0.61 22.69
CA THR A 211 29.63 -0.18 22.93
C THR A 211 28.64 -1.07 22.19
N ARG A 212 27.55 -1.41 22.87
CA ARG A 212 26.47 -2.23 22.30
C ARG A 212 25.14 -1.49 22.34
N GLU A 213 24.48 -1.47 21.21
CA GLU A 213 23.08 -1.03 21.13
C GLU A 213 22.19 -2.26 20.93
N HIS A 214 21.40 -2.59 21.92
CA HIS A 214 20.48 -3.71 21.85
C HIS A 214 19.04 -3.19 21.67
N TYR A 215 18.43 -3.57 20.54
CA TYR A 215 17.04 -3.28 20.22
C TYR A 215 16.21 -4.50 20.59
N TYR A 216 15.29 -4.32 21.53
CA TYR A 216 14.42 -5.39 21.97
C TYR A 216 13.36 -5.74 20.94
N SER A 217 12.75 -6.91 21.11
CA SER A 217 11.54 -7.27 20.36
C SER A 217 10.43 -6.28 20.67
N GLN A 218 9.74 -5.84 19.61
CA GLN A 218 8.73 -4.79 19.71
C GLN A 218 7.50 -5.15 18.87
N ASN A 219 6.35 -4.79 19.39
CA ASN A 219 5.08 -4.89 18.67
C ASN A 219 4.57 -3.48 18.36
N PHE A 220 4.06 -3.30 17.17
CA PHE A 220 3.45 -2.05 16.73
C PHE A 220 2.08 -2.35 16.18
N ASN A 221 1.09 -1.56 16.58
CA ASN A 221 -0.28 -1.69 16.11
C ASN A 221 -0.83 -0.32 15.71
N PHE A 222 -1.53 -0.31 14.59
CA PHE A 222 -2.12 0.91 14.04
C PHE A 222 -3.49 0.63 13.49
N ILE A 223 -4.41 1.56 13.72
CA ILE A 223 -5.71 1.58 13.08
C ILE A 223 -5.89 2.94 12.42
N ASP A 224 -6.21 2.94 11.14
CA ASP A 224 -6.50 4.14 10.39
C ASP A 224 -7.92 4.08 9.86
N ALA A 225 -8.64 5.20 9.98
CA ALA A 225 -9.84 5.43 9.20
C ALA A 225 -9.47 6.06 7.86
N VAL A 226 -10.15 5.65 6.80
CA VAL A 226 -9.88 6.11 5.43
C VAL A 226 -11.18 6.56 4.79
N ALA A 227 -11.13 7.68 4.08
CA ALA A 227 -12.20 8.14 3.22
C ALA A 227 -11.61 8.57 1.88
N THR A 228 -12.19 8.12 0.77
CA THR A 228 -11.75 8.48 -0.57
C THR A 228 -12.95 8.70 -1.49
N ILE A 229 -12.75 9.53 -2.49
CA ILE A 229 -13.65 9.70 -3.62
C ILE A 229 -12.86 9.54 -4.89
N LYS A 230 -13.33 8.65 -5.77
CA LYS A 230 -12.72 8.38 -7.08
C LYS A 230 -13.67 8.84 -8.18
N TYR A 231 -13.13 9.46 -9.20
CA TYR A 231 -13.79 9.78 -10.44
C TYR A 231 -13.11 9.04 -11.58
N GLU A 232 -13.90 8.36 -12.42
CA GLU A 232 -13.42 7.63 -13.59
C GLU A 232 -14.16 8.14 -14.82
N THR A 233 -13.40 8.42 -15.90
CA THR A 233 -13.99 8.76 -17.18
C THR A 233 -14.58 7.51 -17.84
N PRO A 234 -15.54 7.66 -18.77
CA PRO A 234 -15.88 6.57 -19.66
C PRO A 234 -14.67 6.18 -20.52
N TRP A 235 -14.75 5.00 -21.13
CA TRP A 235 -13.77 4.60 -22.13
C TRP A 235 -13.93 5.46 -23.39
N ILE A 236 -12.83 6.04 -23.86
CA ILE A 236 -12.76 6.81 -25.11
C ILE A 236 -11.62 6.25 -25.94
N ASN A 237 -11.93 5.63 -27.08
CA ASN A 237 -10.93 5.03 -27.98
C ASN A 237 -9.94 4.10 -27.25
N ARG A 238 -10.44 3.21 -26.40
CA ARG A 238 -9.66 2.27 -25.56
C ARG A 238 -8.91 2.92 -24.40
N PHE A 239 -9.07 4.20 -24.13
CA PHE A 239 -8.47 4.87 -22.97
C PHE A 239 -9.50 5.15 -21.90
N LYS A 240 -9.08 4.99 -20.66
CA LYS A 240 -9.83 5.37 -19.46
C LYS A 240 -8.90 6.07 -18.50
N THR A 241 -9.38 7.12 -17.86
CA THR A 241 -8.63 7.82 -16.81
C THR A 241 -9.38 7.76 -15.48
N ALA A 242 -8.62 7.74 -14.40
CA ALA A 242 -9.16 7.79 -13.05
C ALA A 242 -8.37 8.78 -12.21
N VAL A 243 -9.06 9.50 -11.33
CA VAL A 243 -8.47 10.35 -10.30
C VAL A 243 -9.18 10.08 -8.98
N ALA A 244 -8.42 9.96 -7.90
CA ALA A 244 -8.99 9.83 -6.57
C ALA A 244 -8.35 10.81 -5.60
N LEU A 245 -9.17 11.32 -4.69
CA LEU A 245 -8.76 12.15 -3.57
C LEU A 245 -9.23 11.48 -2.28
N GLY A 246 -8.44 11.60 -1.23
CA GLY A 246 -8.81 10.96 0.02
C GLY A 246 -8.05 11.48 1.21
N THR A 247 -8.42 10.94 2.35
CA THR A 247 -7.77 11.20 3.63
C THR A 247 -7.61 9.92 4.42
N ILE A 248 -6.50 9.84 5.16
CA ILE A 248 -6.23 8.79 6.13
C ILE A 248 -6.09 9.45 7.49
N ILE A 249 -6.84 8.97 8.47
CA ILE A 249 -6.83 9.46 9.85
C ILE A 249 -6.33 8.32 10.74
N ASN A 250 -5.21 8.53 11.41
CA ASN A 250 -4.73 7.59 12.40
C ASN A 250 -5.60 7.67 13.66
N VAL A 251 -6.41 6.65 13.91
CA VAL A 251 -7.36 6.57 15.01
C VAL A 251 -6.71 5.97 16.25
N TYR A 252 -5.85 4.98 16.05
CA TYR A 252 -5.15 4.28 17.13
C TYR A 252 -3.72 3.97 16.72
N LYS A 253 -2.79 4.22 17.63
CA LYS A 253 -1.40 3.81 17.50
C LYS A 253 -0.89 3.24 18.83
N ASP A 254 -0.20 2.13 18.74
CA ASP A 254 0.62 1.56 19.80
C ASP A 254 2.00 1.31 19.19
N ALA A 255 2.93 2.21 19.45
CA ALA A 255 4.20 2.27 18.75
C ALA A 255 5.31 2.79 19.69
N GLU A 256 5.53 2.06 20.79
CA GLU A 256 6.65 2.31 21.69
C GLU A 256 7.85 1.47 21.26
N GLY A 257 9.02 2.10 21.26
CA GLY A 257 10.29 1.44 20.99
C GLY A 257 11.25 1.53 22.15
N THR A 258 11.86 0.41 22.52
CA THR A 258 12.86 0.37 23.58
C THR A 258 14.23 0.01 23.02
N LEU A 259 15.21 0.82 23.33
CA LEU A 259 16.62 0.65 23.03
C LEU A 259 17.42 0.59 24.33
N HIS A 260 18.33 -0.36 24.43
CA HIS A 260 19.32 -0.44 25.49
C HIS A 260 20.69 -0.04 24.94
N LEU A 261 21.24 1.04 25.45
CA LEU A 261 22.57 1.50 25.12
C LEU A 261 23.47 1.27 26.33
N ASP A 262 24.33 0.26 26.27
CA ASP A 262 25.15 -0.22 27.39
C ASP A 262 24.30 -0.45 28.66
N ASN A 263 24.37 0.46 29.64
CA ASN A 263 23.63 0.38 30.89
C ASN A 263 22.40 1.33 30.96
N ASN A 264 22.08 2.01 29.86
CA ASN A 264 21.00 2.98 29.82
C ASN A 264 19.80 2.49 28.97
N PHE A 265 18.62 2.57 29.56
CA PHE A 265 17.35 2.34 28.85
C PHE A 265 16.85 3.64 28.23
N LEU A 266 16.55 3.58 26.95
CA LEU A 266 15.90 4.66 26.21
C LEU A 266 14.59 4.12 25.62
N SER A 267 13.47 4.68 26.02
CA SER A 267 12.19 4.44 25.34
C SER A 267 11.82 5.65 24.51
N SER A 268 11.22 5.43 23.37
CA SER A 268 10.75 6.49 22.49
C SER A 268 9.42 6.09 21.89
N GLU A 269 8.43 6.93 22.06
CA GLU A 269 7.18 6.83 21.32
C GLU A 269 7.37 7.43 19.93
N LEU A 270 6.79 6.79 18.93
CA LEU A 270 6.82 7.28 17.57
C LEU A 270 5.77 8.38 17.38
N ASP A 271 6.21 9.60 17.17
CA ASP A 271 5.32 10.69 16.78
C ASP A 271 4.97 10.60 15.29
N ILE A 272 3.71 10.32 15.00
CA ILE A 272 3.15 10.23 13.64
C ILE A 272 2.06 11.28 13.49
N ALA A 273 2.02 11.90 12.32
CA ALA A 273 0.88 12.72 11.96
C ALA A 273 -0.44 11.94 12.07
N ARG A 274 -1.47 12.61 12.55
CA ARG A 274 -2.82 12.03 12.64
C ARG A 274 -3.57 12.05 11.32
N LEU A 275 -3.27 13.01 10.45
CA LEU A 275 -4.00 13.26 9.22
C LEU A 275 -3.06 13.26 8.02
N TYR A 276 -3.45 12.51 6.99
CA TYR A 276 -2.78 12.46 5.70
C TYR A 276 -3.77 12.70 4.56
N GLY A 277 -3.36 13.50 3.59
CA GLY A 277 -4.05 13.62 2.31
C GLY A 277 -3.53 12.59 1.32
N VAL A 278 -4.42 12.06 0.51
CA VAL A 278 -4.12 11.08 -0.55
C VAL A 278 -4.58 11.64 -1.90
N VAL A 279 -3.72 11.56 -2.90
CA VAL A 279 -4.03 11.90 -4.28
C VAL A 279 -3.60 10.73 -5.16
N GLN A 280 -4.49 10.24 -6.00
CA GLN A 280 -4.21 9.15 -6.92
C GLN A 280 -4.65 9.52 -8.32
N GLY A 281 -3.98 9.01 -9.33
CA GLY A 281 -4.34 9.18 -10.72
C GLY A 281 -3.84 8.02 -11.56
N GLY A 282 -4.55 7.72 -12.63
CA GLY A 282 -4.15 6.65 -13.53
C GLY A 282 -4.79 6.78 -14.91
N ILE A 283 -4.13 6.14 -15.86
CA ILE A 283 -4.60 5.96 -17.22
C ILE A 283 -4.52 4.49 -17.58
N SER A 284 -5.57 3.95 -18.17
CA SER A 284 -5.64 2.57 -18.66
C SER A 284 -5.84 2.55 -20.16
N TYR A 285 -5.29 1.54 -20.82
CA TYR A 285 -5.45 1.30 -22.23
C TYR A 285 -5.73 -0.17 -22.51
N ASP A 286 -6.82 -0.48 -23.24
CA ASP A 286 -7.14 -1.83 -23.66
C ASP A 286 -6.26 -2.24 -24.85
N LEU A 287 -5.35 -3.18 -24.60
CA LEU A 287 -4.50 -3.77 -25.64
C LEU A 287 -5.31 -4.69 -26.55
N THR A 288 -6.06 -5.58 -25.93
CA THR A 288 -6.96 -6.51 -26.58
C THR A 288 -8.29 -6.57 -25.82
N LYS A 289 -9.25 -7.36 -26.28
CA LYS A 289 -10.49 -7.62 -25.54
C LYS A 289 -10.25 -8.25 -24.16
N ASP A 290 -9.15 -9.01 -24.00
CA ASP A 290 -8.86 -9.78 -22.79
C ASP A 290 -7.62 -9.27 -22.04
N SER A 291 -7.05 -8.12 -22.45
CA SER A 291 -5.86 -7.59 -21.77
C SER A 291 -5.80 -6.07 -21.80
N ASP A 292 -5.29 -5.50 -20.71
CA ASP A 292 -5.07 -4.06 -20.57
C ASP A 292 -3.72 -3.74 -19.91
N ILE A 293 -3.29 -2.51 -20.14
CA ILE A 293 -2.18 -1.90 -19.43
C ILE A 293 -2.65 -0.63 -18.72
N SER A 294 -2.02 -0.31 -17.59
CA SER A 294 -2.27 0.96 -16.92
C SER A 294 -1.01 1.53 -16.29
N LEU A 295 -0.97 2.86 -16.27
CA LEU A 295 -0.01 3.65 -15.52
C LEU A 295 -0.74 4.33 -14.37
N GLY A 296 -0.19 4.24 -13.17
CA GLY A 296 -0.75 4.82 -11.98
C GLY A 296 0.25 5.65 -11.20
N TYR A 297 -0.28 6.64 -10.52
CA TYR A 297 0.43 7.47 -9.55
C TYR A 297 -0.35 7.53 -8.25
N SER A 298 0.37 7.47 -7.12
CA SER A 298 -0.19 7.72 -5.80
C SER A 298 0.71 8.66 -5.01
N GLY A 299 0.13 9.70 -4.43
CA GLY A 299 0.80 10.63 -3.53
C GLY A 299 0.14 10.63 -2.15
N ILE A 300 0.95 10.63 -1.08
CA ILE A 300 0.50 10.82 0.30
C ILE A 300 1.26 12.00 0.90
N PHE A 301 0.52 12.88 1.57
CA PHE A 301 1.06 14.11 2.13
C PHE A 301 0.53 14.32 3.53
N SER A 302 1.40 14.75 4.45
CA SER A 302 1.01 15.27 5.75
C SER A 302 1.73 16.56 6.05
N SER A 303 1.03 17.54 6.59
CA SER A 303 1.62 18.82 6.98
C SER A 303 2.37 18.75 8.32
N ALA A 304 1.95 17.86 9.23
CA ALA A 304 2.47 17.84 10.59
C ALA A 304 3.93 17.37 10.70
N ASN A 305 4.36 16.41 9.85
CA ASN A 305 5.72 15.87 9.83
C ASN A 305 6.36 15.96 8.46
N THR A 306 5.90 16.85 7.62
CA THR A 306 6.37 17.05 6.25
C THR A 306 6.54 15.71 5.49
N ILE A 307 5.63 14.77 5.74
CA ILE A 307 5.65 13.46 5.09
C ILE A 307 5.22 13.63 3.64
N ARG A 308 6.01 13.08 2.74
CA ARG A 308 5.73 13.01 1.31
C ARG A 308 6.05 11.62 0.80
N SER A 309 5.10 11.03 0.10
CA SER A 309 5.28 9.77 -0.60
C SER A 309 4.79 9.92 -2.03
N HIS A 310 5.55 9.38 -2.97
CA HIS A 310 5.21 9.33 -4.38
C HIS A 310 5.44 7.91 -4.87
N ALA A 311 4.41 7.26 -5.39
CA ALA A 311 4.50 5.94 -5.98
C ALA A 311 4.06 5.99 -7.45
N PHE A 312 4.81 5.32 -8.31
CA PHE A 312 4.52 5.11 -9.73
C PHE A 312 4.39 3.63 -9.99
N MET A 313 3.42 3.27 -10.78
CA MET A 313 3.03 1.90 -11.03
C MET A 313 2.75 1.68 -12.50
N PHE A 314 3.18 0.55 -13.00
CA PHE A 314 2.75 0.02 -14.28
C PHE A 314 1.99 -1.27 -14.02
N ARG A 315 0.82 -1.49 -14.64
CA ARG A 315 0.07 -2.74 -14.54
C ARG A 315 -0.13 -3.32 -15.92
N TYR A 316 0.08 -4.63 -16.02
CA TYR A 316 -0.41 -5.45 -17.11
C TYR A 316 -1.40 -6.46 -16.55
N ALA A 317 -2.56 -6.56 -17.16
CA ALA A 317 -3.63 -7.45 -16.73
C ALA A 317 -4.20 -8.23 -17.90
N TRP A 318 -4.65 -9.46 -17.63
CA TRP A 318 -5.32 -10.33 -18.61
C TRP A 318 -6.39 -11.17 -17.95
N TRP A 319 -7.39 -11.51 -18.75
CA TRP A 319 -8.55 -12.32 -18.40
C TRP A 319 -8.43 -13.68 -19.09
N TRP A 320 -8.85 -14.77 -18.42
CA TRP A 320 -8.76 -16.14 -18.95
C TRP A 320 -9.73 -17.09 -18.26
#